data_1edddcc235edc901e25dde8e75296fc2
#
_entry.id   1edddcc235edc901e25dde8e75296fc2
#
_cell.length_a   1.000
_cell.length_b   1.000
_cell.length_c   1.000
_cell.angle_alpha   90.00
_cell.angle_beta   90.00
_cell.angle_gamma   90.00
#
_symmetry.space_group_name_H-M   'P 1'
#
loop_
_entity.id
_entity.type
_entity.pdbx_description
1 polymer ?
#
loop_
_entity_poly.entity_id
_entity_poly.type
_entity_poly.pdbx_seq_one_letter_code
_entity_poly.pdbx_strand_id
1 'polypeptide(L)'
;MPHYIVLVDWTDQGIKNVKDTVKRAQSFEAAIEKAGGKSLGLYYTMGRHDIVAIVEAPNDEAIASVLYSTGSLGNVRTETLKAFSMSEAANIIEKLS
;
A
#
# COMPACT_ATOMS: atom_id res chain seq x y z
N MET A 1 9.16 9.54 -7.57
CA MET A 1 8.84 9.19 -6.16
C MET A 1 9.03 7.69 -5.96
N PRO A 2 9.47 7.28 -4.77
CA PRO A 2 9.55 5.87 -4.45
C PRO A 2 8.23 5.12 -4.62
N HIS A 3 8.32 3.88 -5.02
CA HIS A 3 7.17 2.99 -5.18
C HIS A 3 7.11 1.99 -4.04
N TYR A 4 5.90 1.63 -3.66
CA TYR A 4 5.65 0.67 -2.60
C TYR A 4 4.53 -0.29 -3.03
N ILE A 5 4.70 -1.55 -2.67
CA ILE A 5 3.64 -2.54 -2.81
C ILE A 5 3.16 -2.85 -1.41
N VAL A 6 1.89 -2.61 -1.14
CA VAL A 6 1.29 -2.82 0.17
C VAL A 6 0.42 -4.08 0.10
N LEU A 7 0.82 -5.07 0.86
CA LEU A 7 0.09 -6.32 0.99
C LEU A 7 -0.81 -6.19 2.22
N VAL A 8 -2.09 -6.38 2.05
CA VAL A 8 -3.09 -6.07 3.07
C VAL A 8 -3.89 -7.31 3.40
N ASP A 9 -4.02 -7.59 4.70
CA ASP A 9 -4.85 -8.67 5.20
C ASP A 9 -5.91 -8.10 6.13
N TRP A 10 -7.17 -8.54 5.95
CA TRP A 10 -8.22 -8.18 6.90
C TRP A 10 -7.96 -8.84 8.25
N THR A 11 -8.23 -8.10 9.30
CA THR A 11 -8.37 -8.66 10.65
C THR A 11 -9.74 -9.32 10.76
N ASP A 12 -10.02 -9.95 11.90
CA ASP A 12 -11.35 -10.47 12.19
C ASP A 12 -12.42 -9.37 12.07
N GLN A 13 -12.11 -8.19 12.58
CA GLN A 13 -13.00 -7.03 12.47
C GLN A 13 -13.21 -6.63 11.01
N GLY A 14 -12.12 -6.58 10.23
CA GLY A 14 -12.16 -6.16 8.83
C GLY A 14 -12.99 -7.11 7.98
N ILE A 15 -12.84 -8.42 8.15
CA ILE A 15 -13.62 -9.39 7.37
C ILE A 15 -15.09 -9.42 7.80
N LYS A 16 -15.39 -9.23 9.08
CA LYS A 16 -16.78 -9.12 9.54
C LYS A 16 -17.49 -7.94 8.88
N ASN A 17 -16.77 -6.86 8.66
CA ASN A 17 -17.29 -5.63 8.07
C ASN A 17 -16.85 -5.48 6.60
N VAL A 18 -16.73 -6.59 5.89
CA VAL A 18 -16.21 -6.60 4.51
C VAL A 18 -17.05 -5.77 3.55
N LYS A 19 -18.32 -5.56 3.85
CA LYS A 19 -19.18 -4.73 3.01
C LYS A 19 -18.71 -3.28 2.89
N ASP A 20 -17.91 -2.81 3.85
CA ASP A 20 -17.36 -1.46 3.83
C ASP A 20 -15.95 -1.38 3.25
N THR A 21 -15.40 -2.51 2.78
CA THR A 21 -13.99 -2.57 2.38
C THR A 21 -13.64 -1.62 1.24
N VAL A 22 -14.53 -1.43 0.27
CA VAL A 22 -14.27 -0.53 -0.86
C VAL A 22 -14.20 0.92 -0.39
N LYS A 23 -15.07 1.32 0.54
CA LYS A 23 -15.02 2.66 1.14
C LYS A 23 -13.72 2.87 1.90
N ARG A 24 -13.28 1.84 2.65
CA ARG A 24 -12.01 1.91 3.37
C ARG A 24 -10.82 2.03 2.42
N ALA A 25 -10.86 1.30 1.30
CA ALA A 25 -9.83 1.40 0.27
C ALA A 25 -9.77 2.79 -0.34
N GLN A 26 -10.92 3.40 -0.63
CA GLN A 26 -11.00 4.77 -1.14
C GLN A 26 -10.42 5.77 -0.14
N SER A 27 -10.69 5.57 1.15
CA SER A 27 -10.12 6.41 2.21
C SER A 27 -8.60 6.27 2.27
N PHE A 28 -8.08 5.07 2.11
CA PHE A 28 -6.65 4.82 2.03
C PHE A 28 -6.02 5.56 0.84
N GLU A 29 -6.63 5.47 -0.32
CA GLU A 29 -6.13 6.16 -1.52
C GLU A 29 -6.13 7.68 -1.34
N ALA A 30 -7.20 8.22 -0.72
CA ALA A 30 -7.27 9.65 -0.40
C ALA A 30 -6.16 10.06 0.58
N ALA A 31 -5.87 9.21 1.57
CA ALA A 31 -4.80 9.48 2.53
C ALA A 31 -3.42 9.47 1.86
N ILE A 32 -3.19 8.58 0.92
CA ILE A 32 -1.96 8.55 0.12
C ILE A 32 -1.80 9.87 -0.65
N GLU A 33 -2.85 10.34 -1.32
CA GLU A 33 -2.81 11.60 -2.05
C GLU A 33 -2.55 12.78 -1.12
N LYS A 34 -3.20 12.81 0.03
CA LYS A 34 -3.00 13.87 1.03
C LYS A 34 -1.57 13.90 1.55
N ALA A 35 -0.92 12.75 1.61
CA ALA A 35 0.48 12.65 2.02
C ALA A 35 1.46 12.99 0.90
N GLY A 36 0.96 13.40 -0.25
CA GLY A 36 1.78 13.80 -1.40
C GLY A 36 2.09 12.68 -2.38
N GLY A 37 1.47 11.54 -2.21
CA GLY A 37 1.66 10.37 -3.06
C GLY A 37 0.53 10.17 -4.06
N LYS A 38 0.49 8.96 -4.61
CA LYS A 38 -0.51 8.58 -5.60
C LYS A 38 -0.75 7.08 -5.53
N SER A 39 -2.01 6.69 -5.63
CA SER A 39 -2.37 5.28 -5.81
C SER A 39 -2.24 4.93 -7.29
N LEU A 40 -1.45 3.91 -7.59
CA LEU A 40 -1.23 3.44 -8.96
C LEU A 40 -2.10 2.24 -9.30
N GLY A 41 -2.62 1.57 -8.29
CA GLY A 41 -3.52 0.45 -8.47
C GLY A 41 -3.86 -0.17 -7.13
N LEU A 42 -5.05 -0.75 -7.04
CA LEU A 42 -5.48 -1.47 -5.86
C LEU A 42 -6.36 -2.62 -6.32
N TYR A 43 -6.02 -3.83 -5.89
CA TYR A 43 -6.69 -5.04 -6.32
C TYR A 43 -7.09 -5.89 -5.11
N TYR A 44 -8.27 -6.48 -5.17
CA TYR A 44 -8.68 -7.52 -4.23
C TYR A 44 -8.21 -8.86 -4.77
N THR A 45 -7.57 -9.65 -3.93
CA THR A 45 -6.93 -10.88 -4.35
C THR A 45 -7.48 -12.08 -3.59
N MET A 46 -7.34 -13.25 -4.18
CA MET A 46 -7.60 -14.52 -3.51
C MET A 46 -6.27 -15.14 -3.13
N GLY A 47 -6.25 -15.85 -2.02
CA GLY A 47 -5.04 -16.50 -1.56
C GLY A 47 -4.53 -15.88 -0.27
N ARG A 48 -3.21 -15.77 -0.15
CA ARG A 48 -2.57 -15.39 1.11
C ARG A 48 -2.89 -13.97 1.56
N HIS A 49 -3.03 -13.05 0.64
CA HIS A 49 -3.35 -11.65 0.94
C HIS A 49 -4.71 -11.30 0.37
N ASP A 50 -5.40 -10.37 1.02
CA ASP A 50 -6.74 -9.98 0.62
C ASP A 50 -6.76 -8.81 -0.34
N ILE A 51 -5.78 -7.90 -0.20
CA ILE A 51 -5.68 -6.70 -1.04
C ILE A 51 -4.22 -6.48 -1.38
N VAL A 52 -3.95 -6.03 -2.61
CA VAL A 52 -2.63 -5.57 -3.03
C VAL A 52 -2.78 -4.16 -3.57
N ALA A 53 -2.05 -3.22 -2.98
CA ALA A 53 -2.04 -1.84 -3.45
C ALA A 53 -0.65 -1.50 -3.96
N ILE A 54 -0.61 -0.73 -5.05
CA ILE A 54 0.63 -0.20 -5.61
C ILE A 54 0.53 1.31 -5.51
N VAL A 55 1.45 1.90 -4.77
CA VAL A 55 1.42 3.34 -4.50
C VAL A 55 2.80 3.95 -4.68
N GLU A 56 2.82 5.25 -4.93
CA GLU A 56 4.05 6.03 -4.77
C GLU A 56 3.85 7.06 -3.67
N ALA A 57 4.93 7.39 -2.99
CA ALA A 57 4.93 8.38 -1.92
C ALA A 57 6.25 9.14 -1.94
N PRO A 58 6.29 10.35 -1.36
CA PRO A 58 7.52 11.15 -1.36
C PRO A 58 8.69 10.48 -0.65
N ASN A 59 8.42 9.76 0.43
CA ASN A 59 9.45 9.09 1.24
C ASN A 59 8.81 8.03 2.13
N ASP A 60 9.66 7.29 2.84
CA ASP A 60 9.23 6.20 3.71
C ASP A 60 8.35 6.71 4.87
N GLU A 61 8.67 7.86 5.42
CA GLU A 61 7.91 8.44 6.53
C GLU A 61 6.48 8.79 6.12
N ALA A 62 6.29 9.28 4.90
CA ALA A 62 4.96 9.63 4.40
C ALA A 62 4.08 8.38 4.28
N ILE A 63 4.60 7.30 3.67
CA ILE A 63 3.83 6.07 3.55
C ILE A 63 3.60 5.41 4.91
N ALA A 64 4.61 5.42 5.78
CA ALA A 64 4.48 4.86 7.13
C ALA A 64 3.37 5.55 7.91
N SER A 65 3.27 6.86 7.83
CA SER A 65 2.22 7.63 8.48
C SER A 65 0.83 7.17 8.04
N VAL A 66 0.63 7.00 6.74
CA VAL A 66 -0.64 6.50 6.20
C VAL A 66 -0.93 5.08 6.69
N LEU A 67 0.10 4.22 6.70
CA LEU A 67 -0.06 2.83 7.14
C LEU A 67 -0.40 2.73 8.62
N TYR A 68 0.23 3.53 9.47
CA TYR A 68 -0.09 3.54 10.89
C TYR A 68 -1.53 4.01 11.12
N SER A 69 -1.94 5.07 10.45
CA SER A 69 -3.30 5.57 10.55
C SER A 69 -4.32 4.53 10.09
N THR A 70 -4.06 3.90 8.97
CA THR A 70 -4.93 2.86 8.41
C THR A 70 -5.02 1.66 9.35
N GLY A 71 -3.87 1.18 9.82
CA GLY A 71 -3.80 0.03 10.73
C GLY A 71 -4.46 0.29 12.07
N SER A 72 -4.39 1.54 12.57
CA SER A 72 -4.96 1.90 13.87
C SER A 72 -6.48 1.78 13.92
N LEU A 73 -7.15 1.77 12.77
CA LEU A 73 -8.59 1.55 12.70
C LEU A 73 -9.00 0.11 12.97
N GLY A 74 -8.04 -0.82 12.96
CA GLY A 74 -8.26 -2.20 13.37
C GLY A 74 -8.81 -3.13 12.31
N ASN A 75 -9.00 -2.66 11.08
CA ASN A 75 -9.63 -3.46 10.02
C ASN A 75 -8.62 -4.27 9.20
N VAL A 76 -7.35 -3.84 9.18
CA VAL A 76 -6.32 -4.46 8.35
C VAL A 76 -4.98 -4.53 9.07
N ARG A 77 -4.18 -5.50 8.64
CA ARG A 77 -2.75 -5.56 8.90
C ARG A 77 -2.05 -5.48 7.55
N THR A 78 -0.91 -4.82 7.51
CA THR A 78 -0.22 -4.59 6.24
C THR A 78 1.25 -5.00 6.32
N GLU A 79 1.76 -5.40 5.16
CA GLU A 79 3.19 -5.58 4.93
C GLU A 79 3.54 -4.74 3.70
N THR A 80 4.55 -3.90 3.80
CA THR A 80 4.91 -3.00 2.72
C THR A 80 6.29 -3.34 2.17
N LEU A 81 6.34 -3.48 0.86
CA LEU A 81 7.57 -3.77 0.13
C LEU A 81 7.98 -2.50 -0.61
N LYS A 82 9.21 -2.04 -0.40
CA LYS A 82 9.75 -0.99 -1.24
C LYS A 82 10.04 -1.58 -2.61
N ALA A 83 9.55 -0.94 -3.66
CA ALA A 83 9.59 -1.49 -5.01
C ALA A 83 10.36 -0.58 -5.95
N PHE A 84 11.00 -1.19 -6.93
CA PHE A 84 11.72 -0.47 -7.98
C PHE A 84 11.07 -0.81 -9.31
N SER A 85 10.83 0.21 -10.14
CA SER A 85 10.39 -0.01 -11.51
C SER A 85 11.49 -0.72 -12.30
N MET A 86 11.15 -1.23 -13.48
CA MET A 86 12.15 -1.86 -14.35
C MET A 86 13.28 -0.90 -14.68
N SER A 87 12.96 0.37 -14.95
CA SER A 87 13.99 1.35 -15.27
C SER A 87 14.87 1.69 -14.07
N GLU A 88 14.28 1.79 -12.88
CA GLU A 88 15.05 1.98 -11.65
C GLU A 88 15.96 0.80 -11.36
N ALA A 89 15.44 -0.41 -11.52
CA ALA A 89 16.22 -1.63 -11.33
C ALA A 89 17.37 -1.71 -12.35
N ALA A 90 17.10 -1.35 -13.59
CA ALA A 90 18.14 -1.30 -14.62
C ALA A 90 19.28 -0.35 -14.23
N ASN A 91 18.93 0.83 -13.71
CA ASN A 91 19.94 1.79 -13.26
C ASN A 91 20.79 1.28 -12.08
N ILE A 92 20.14 0.58 -11.15
CA ILE A 92 20.85 -0.02 -10.01
C ILE A 92 21.82 -1.11 -10.52
N ILE A 93 21.33 -1.97 -11.40
CA ILE A 93 22.11 -3.10 -11.93
C ILE A 93 23.30 -2.60 -12.76
N GLU A 94 23.10 -1.55 -13.54
CA GLU A 94 24.14 -0.94 -14.36
C GLU A 94 25.35 -0.48 -13.53
N LYS A 95 25.13 -0.16 -12.25
CA LYS A 95 26.19 0.31 -11.34
C LYS A 95 26.95 -0.83 -10.66
N LEU A 96 26.56 -2.07 -10.90
CA LEU A 96 27.27 -3.21 -10.32
C LEU A 96 28.64 -3.34 -10.98
N SER A 97 29.65 -3.57 -10.15
CA SER A 97 31.03 -3.75 -10.62
C SER A 97 31.32 -5.20 -10.99
#